data_09eda74c38c023ecc910e6d9b5578645
#
_entry.id   09eda74c38c023ecc910e6d9b5578645
#
_cell.length_a   1.000
_cell.length_b   1.000
_cell.length_c   1.000
_cell.angle_alpha   90.00
_cell.angle_beta   90.00
_cell.angle_gamma   90.00
#
_symmetry.space_group_name_H-M   'P 1'
#
loop_
_entity.id
_entity.type
_entity.pdbx_description
1 polymer ?
#
loop_
_entity_poly.entity_id
_entity_poly.type
_entity_poly.pdbx_seq_one_letter_code
_entity_poly.pdbx_strand_id
1 'polypeptide(L)'
;MATLISSDGDAKLHDPVIQDIGTDLDADAEAHAERPTAPDHFDDGYRTTRLEIWAYYAYYIGNNGLSLFNFAPTAFQNLLSQAAGDSGTLLFAGKQRSIESIVLLCNGISFAIQVVVFLVIGSFADFGTWRPNILIGLSLVAYGIGFGWLGVHDAEKWHVGVGLYMVGLIAYQTTLTFWTAAFPGLARNTVEMKAKAGELQAGSISREEYDFADTMKRSQLANVAFYVQSVVEIFILAIIVGIMFGLRVDDSEANNNWGLSVLIAFASGVWVLVSLPWFFLEKRRPGLDTGGRSIVVAGLKQLWIAARLIWRLKQSLLYLVGYFLLGDSLNTTVTVISTLQNTIVAYNTLQLTYLLIVGIAAQAVGIYIFWLAQQHFRLSPKTMFSFIALSIILLDGWGMIGIWTSRFGFHHSWEVWAYQAFYGLFVCPWYSYSQIMISEVTPRGHEFLFFSLFSIIGKTSSFIGPVVSSAIIDAAPSHNPSMPFYFLLGLSVLSAAGLAIWLDLGKSKEEQERFLEGKGERERGQRRVEEDGA
;
A
#
# COMPACT_ATOMS: atom_id res chain seq x y z
N MET A 1 20.10 -40.43 -47.23
CA MET A 1 19.25 -40.41 -48.43
C MET A 1 17.86 -40.09 -47.94
N ALA A 2 17.57 -38.87 -48.00
CA ALA A 2 16.43 -38.24 -48.66
C ALA A 2 15.13 -38.44 -47.87
N THR A 3 14.31 -37.48 -47.53
CA THR A 3 13.94 -36.18 -48.10
C THR A 3 12.93 -35.58 -47.10
N LEU A 4 13.10 -34.40 -46.52
CA LEU A 4 12.60 -33.13 -47.01
C LEU A 4 11.12 -33.10 -47.40
N ILE A 5 10.35 -32.30 -46.74
CA ILE A 5 9.83 -30.97 -47.14
C ILE A 5 8.68 -30.71 -46.19
N SER A 6 8.79 -29.73 -45.25
CA SER A 6 8.35 -28.35 -45.43
C SER A 6 6.95 -28.18 -46.00
N SER A 7 6.04 -27.76 -45.20
CA SER A 7 5.06 -26.80 -45.65
C SER A 7 4.90 -25.71 -44.57
N ASP A 8 5.34 -24.55 -44.95
CA ASP A 8 4.89 -23.28 -44.35
C ASP A 8 3.37 -23.29 -44.30
N GLY A 9 2.87 -23.06 -43.15
CA GLY A 9 1.48 -22.81 -42.90
C GLY A 9 1.37 -22.01 -41.63
N ASP A 10 1.19 -20.69 -41.77
CA ASP A 10 0.68 -19.75 -40.78
C ASP A 10 0.94 -20.12 -39.31
N ALA A 11 2.14 -19.83 -38.84
CA ALA A 11 2.41 -19.67 -37.44
C ALA A 11 1.57 -18.48 -36.94
N LYS A 12 0.31 -18.74 -36.56
CA LYS A 12 -0.42 -17.84 -35.68
C LYS A 12 0.50 -17.60 -34.52
N LEU A 13 1.00 -16.38 -34.39
CA LEU A 13 1.74 -15.90 -33.24
C LEU A 13 0.88 -16.13 -31.99
N HIS A 14 0.94 -17.32 -31.42
CA HIS A 14 0.50 -17.54 -30.07
C HIS A 14 1.50 -16.78 -29.19
N ASP A 15 1.04 -15.71 -28.61
CA ASP A 15 1.81 -14.90 -27.70
C ASP A 15 2.08 -15.71 -26.43
N PRO A 16 3.32 -16.16 -26.14
CA PRO A 16 3.58 -17.06 -25.02
C PRO A 16 3.18 -16.49 -23.66
N VAL A 17 3.18 -15.16 -23.48
CA VAL A 17 2.70 -14.54 -22.22
C VAL A 17 1.18 -14.64 -22.08
N ILE A 18 0.42 -14.60 -23.18
CA ILE A 18 -1.02 -14.89 -23.14
C ILE A 18 -1.25 -16.39 -22.93
N GLN A 19 -0.36 -17.22 -23.48
CA GLN A 19 -0.46 -18.66 -23.33
C GLN A 19 -0.14 -19.11 -21.92
N ASP A 20 0.89 -18.52 -21.24
CA ASP A 20 1.19 -18.83 -19.84
C ASP A 20 0.10 -18.29 -18.88
N ILE A 21 -0.36 -17.06 -19.07
CA ILE A 21 -1.52 -16.55 -18.29
C ILE A 21 -2.78 -17.34 -18.68
N GLY A 22 -2.94 -17.71 -19.94
CA GLY A 22 -4.02 -18.55 -20.44
C GLY A 22 -3.90 -19.99 -19.96
N THR A 23 -2.73 -20.60 -20.00
CA THR A 23 -2.50 -21.99 -19.56
C THR A 23 -2.58 -22.11 -18.05
N ASP A 24 -2.11 -21.14 -17.27
CA ASP A 24 -2.33 -21.14 -15.82
C ASP A 24 -3.82 -20.94 -15.48
N LEU A 25 -4.51 -20.06 -16.20
CA LEU A 25 -5.95 -19.84 -16.03
C LEU A 25 -6.78 -21.00 -16.59
N ASP A 26 -6.32 -21.64 -17.66
CA ASP A 26 -6.96 -22.81 -18.28
C ASP A 26 -6.64 -24.07 -17.47
N ALA A 27 -5.41 -24.22 -16.97
CA ALA A 27 -5.04 -25.27 -16.01
C ALA A 27 -5.83 -25.14 -14.70
N ASP A 28 -6.08 -23.89 -14.24
CA ASP A 28 -6.96 -23.64 -13.13
C ASP A 28 -8.41 -24.01 -13.43
N ALA A 29 -8.93 -23.69 -14.62
CA ALA A 29 -10.28 -24.04 -15.04
C ALA A 29 -10.46 -25.55 -15.26
N GLU A 30 -9.44 -26.24 -15.80
CA GLU A 30 -9.42 -27.70 -15.95
C GLU A 30 -9.25 -28.42 -14.60
N ALA A 31 -8.40 -27.87 -13.71
CA ALA A 31 -8.24 -28.38 -12.36
C ALA A 31 -9.54 -28.23 -11.54
N HIS A 32 -10.33 -27.18 -11.81
CA HIS A 32 -11.65 -27.00 -11.19
C HIS A 32 -12.71 -27.97 -11.70
N ALA A 33 -12.58 -28.49 -12.93
CA ALA A 33 -13.53 -29.46 -13.51
C ALA A 33 -13.18 -30.92 -13.14
N GLU A 34 -11.90 -31.25 -12.97
CA GLU A 34 -11.45 -32.63 -12.79
C GLU A 34 -10.69 -32.88 -11.46
N ARG A 35 -9.98 -31.88 -10.93
CA ARG A 35 -9.22 -31.96 -9.67
C ARG A 35 -9.16 -30.59 -9.00
N PRO A 36 -9.88 -30.35 -7.90
CA PRO A 36 -9.85 -29.07 -7.18
C PRO A 36 -8.50 -28.91 -6.45
N THR A 37 -7.46 -28.53 -7.16
CA THR A 37 -6.13 -28.19 -6.61
C THR A 37 -5.96 -26.69 -6.53
N ALA A 38 -5.23 -26.24 -5.53
CA ALA A 38 -4.78 -24.85 -5.47
C ALA A 38 -3.46 -24.74 -6.24
N PRO A 39 -3.40 -23.98 -7.35
CA PRO A 39 -2.26 -23.95 -8.27
C PRO A 39 -0.99 -23.31 -7.70
N ASP A 40 -1.07 -22.67 -6.53
CA ASP A 40 0.00 -21.87 -5.94
C ASP A 40 0.87 -22.61 -4.91
N HIS A 41 0.81 -23.94 -4.86
CA HIS A 41 1.65 -24.72 -3.96
C HIS A 41 2.95 -25.09 -4.65
N PHE A 42 4.02 -24.45 -4.19
CA PHE A 42 5.36 -24.80 -4.59
C PHE A 42 5.82 -26.14 -3.99
N ASP A 43 6.83 -26.73 -4.59
CA ASP A 43 7.51 -27.92 -4.09
C ASP A 43 7.93 -27.79 -2.61
N ASP A 44 8.20 -28.90 -1.95
CA ASP A 44 8.54 -28.91 -0.51
C ASP A 44 9.78 -28.09 -0.15
N GLY A 45 10.70 -27.87 -1.10
CA GLY A 45 11.84 -26.95 -0.94
C GLY A 45 11.44 -25.49 -0.64
N TYR A 46 10.29 -25.06 -1.14
CA TYR A 46 9.76 -23.70 -0.97
C TYR A 46 8.76 -23.53 0.18
N ARG A 47 8.56 -24.58 0.98
CA ARG A 47 7.64 -24.58 2.11
C ARG A 47 7.99 -23.47 3.10
N THR A 48 7.00 -22.69 3.53
CA THR A 48 7.17 -21.59 4.50
C THR A 48 7.47 -22.14 5.89
N THR A 49 8.57 -21.67 6.48
CA THR A 49 8.98 -22.06 7.83
C THR A 49 8.51 -21.02 8.87
N ARG A 50 8.42 -21.42 10.15
CA ARG A 50 8.12 -20.49 11.24
C ARG A 50 9.15 -19.37 11.35
N LEU A 51 10.43 -19.67 11.11
CA LEU A 51 11.52 -18.68 11.15
C LEU A 51 11.35 -17.65 10.01
N GLU A 52 10.96 -18.09 8.81
CA GLU A 52 10.69 -17.20 7.69
C GLU A 52 9.52 -16.25 8.00
N ILE A 53 8.44 -16.73 8.65
CA ILE A 53 7.31 -15.92 9.09
C ILE A 53 7.76 -14.88 10.14
N TRP A 54 8.54 -15.27 11.13
CA TRP A 54 9.04 -14.32 12.13
C TRP A 54 10.00 -13.29 11.53
N ALA A 55 10.82 -13.69 10.55
CA ALA A 55 11.66 -12.77 9.81
C ALA A 55 10.84 -11.77 8.97
N TYR A 56 9.72 -12.23 8.38
CA TYR A 56 8.76 -11.38 7.70
C TYR A 56 8.14 -10.33 8.65
N TYR A 57 7.76 -10.73 9.87
CA TYR A 57 7.27 -9.78 10.88
C TYR A 57 8.36 -8.82 11.33
N ALA A 58 9.59 -9.31 11.54
CA ALA A 58 10.73 -8.49 11.95
C ALA A 58 11.05 -7.39 10.91
N TYR A 59 11.03 -7.70 9.62
CA TYR A 59 11.22 -6.70 8.57
C TYR A 59 10.22 -5.55 8.68
N TYR A 60 8.95 -5.86 8.96
CA TYR A 60 7.91 -4.85 9.09
C TYR A 60 8.07 -3.94 10.31
N ILE A 61 8.67 -4.44 11.39
CA ILE A 61 9.02 -3.60 12.55
C ILE A 61 9.91 -2.43 12.12
N GLY A 62 10.86 -2.66 11.21
CA GLY A 62 11.73 -1.61 10.69
C GLY A 62 11.08 -0.78 9.60
N ASN A 63 10.33 -1.41 8.70
CA ASN A 63 9.61 -0.77 7.60
C ASN A 63 8.24 -0.23 8.04
N ASN A 64 8.15 0.31 9.26
CA ASN A 64 6.93 0.86 9.86
C ASN A 64 6.66 2.33 9.48
N GLY A 65 7.59 2.99 8.83
CA GLY A 65 7.47 4.38 8.42
C GLY A 65 8.09 5.40 9.38
N LEU A 66 8.53 5.05 10.58
CA LEU A 66 9.08 6.01 11.55
C LEU A 66 10.16 6.92 10.94
N SER A 67 11.14 6.33 10.26
CA SER A 67 12.26 7.09 9.68
C SER A 67 11.80 8.01 8.54
N LEU A 68 11.39 7.43 7.40
CA LEU A 68 11.25 8.15 6.13
C LEU A 68 9.82 8.67 5.86
N PHE A 69 8.83 8.24 6.63
CA PHE A 69 7.44 8.65 6.44
C PHE A 69 6.90 9.54 7.57
N ASN A 70 7.39 9.39 8.80
CA ASN A 70 6.95 10.20 9.95
C ASN A 70 7.96 11.31 10.29
N PHE A 71 9.22 10.98 10.56
CA PHE A 71 10.20 11.98 10.98
C PHE A 71 10.85 12.76 9.83
N ALA A 72 11.13 12.15 8.70
CA ALA A 72 11.74 12.85 7.56
C ALA A 72 10.85 13.97 6.98
N PRO A 73 9.51 13.86 6.85
CA PRO A 73 8.64 14.96 6.48
C PRO A 73 8.73 16.13 7.44
N THR A 74 8.77 15.86 8.75
CA THR A 74 8.88 16.90 9.79
C THR A 74 10.23 17.61 9.71
N ALA A 75 11.34 16.85 9.57
CA ALA A 75 12.67 17.42 9.38
C ALA A 75 12.73 18.29 8.12
N PHE A 76 12.17 17.82 7.01
CA PHE A 76 12.11 18.55 5.75
C PHE A 76 11.31 19.84 5.90
N GLN A 77 10.12 19.77 6.48
CA GLN A 77 9.24 20.93 6.68
C GLN A 77 9.87 21.96 7.62
N ASN A 78 10.57 21.52 8.67
CA ASN A 78 11.31 22.38 9.58
C ASN A 78 12.45 23.12 8.87
N LEU A 79 13.24 22.42 8.02
CA LEU A 79 14.27 23.07 7.20
C LEU A 79 13.69 24.13 6.26
N LEU A 80 12.55 23.85 5.62
CA LEU A 80 11.86 24.82 4.77
C LEU A 80 11.37 26.03 5.57
N SER A 81 10.80 25.81 6.76
CA SER A 81 10.32 26.88 7.65
C SER A 81 11.45 27.82 8.05
N GLN A 82 12.59 27.28 8.45
CA GLN A 82 13.75 28.06 8.82
C GLN A 82 14.38 28.80 7.62
N ALA A 83 14.43 28.16 6.45
CA ALA A 83 14.94 28.79 5.22
C ALA A 83 14.03 29.93 4.73
N ALA A 84 12.72 29.82 4.93
CA ALA A 84 11.73 30.85 4.57
C ALA A 84 11.76 32.05 5.53
N GLY A 85 12.11 31.82 6.80
CA GLY A 85 12.11 32.85 7.84
C GLY A 85 10.77 33.60 7.92
N ASP A 86 10.79 34.91 8.16
CA ASP A 86 9.60 35.74 8.30
C ASP A 86 8.75 35.82 7.01
N SER A 87 9.32 35.50 5.84
CA SER A 87 8.56 35.55 4.57
C SER A 87 7.52 34.45 4.44
N GLY A 88 7.71 33.33 5.13
CA GLY A 88 6.85 32.13 5.05
C GLY A 88 6.79 31.49 3.65
N THR A 89 7.59 31.98 2.70
CA THR A 89 7.59 31.52 1.31
C THR A 89 9.02 31.32 0.79
N LEU A 90 9.18 30.39 -0.15
CA LEU A 90 10.44 30.10 -0.83
C LEU A 90 10.25 30.06 -2.34
N LEU A 91 11.29 30.41 -3.09
CA LEU A 91 11.32 30.24 -4.53
C LEU A 91 11.53 28.75 -4.86
N PHE A 92 10.46 28.08 -5.28
CA PHE A 92 10.49 26.67 -5.64
C PHE A 92 9.80 26.42 -6.98
N ALA A 93 10.47 25.69 -7.89
CA ALA A 93 9.99 25.41 -9.24
C ALA A 93 9.55 26.69 -10.01
N GLY A 94 10.32 27.77 -9.90
CA GLY A 94 10.10 29.04 -10.61
C GLY A 94 8.98 29.93 -10.06
N LYS A 95 8.40 29.61 -8.88
CA LYS A 95 7.35 30.40 -8.22
C LYS A 95 7.64 30.56 -6.74
N GLN A 96 7.20 31.66 -6.15
CA GLN A 96 7.11 31.80 -4.70
C GLN A 96 5.97 30.93 -4.19
N ARG A 97 6.28 30.06 -3.21
CA ARG A 97 5.32 29.10 -2.66
C ARG A 97 5.37 29.09 -1.14
N SER A 98 4.25 28.82 -0.51
CA SER A 98 4.21 28.50 0.91
C SER A 98 4.89 27.17 1.20
N ILE A 99 5.30 26.98 2.45
CA ILE A 99 6.00 25.76 2.90
C ILE A 99 5.11 24.53 2.67
N GLU A 100 3.81 24.65 3.04
CA GLU A 100 2.83 23.57 2.90
C GLU A 100 2.63 23.18 1.42
N SER A 101 2.57 24.19 0.53
CA SER A 101 2.47 23.94 -0.89
C SER A 101 3.70 23.21 -1.44
N ILE A 102 4.92 23.56 -0.98
CA ILE A 102 6.16 22.87 -1.37
C ILE A 102 6.13 21.40 -0.92
N VAL A 103 5.74 21.12 0.34
CA VAL A 103 5.65 19.76 0.89
C VAL A 103 4.65 18.93 0.09
N LEU A 104 3.45 19.46 -0.16
CA LEU A 104 2.42 18.77 -0.95
C LEU A 104 2.85 18.51 -2.40
N LEU A 105 3.52 19.48 -3.02
CA LEU A 105 4.05 19.34 -4.37
C LEU A 105 5.15 18.26 -4.43
N CYS A 106 6.08 18.25 -3.47
CA CYS A 106 7.12 17.21 -3.35
C CYS A 106 6.50 15.82 -3.14
N ASN A 107 5.45 15.71 -2.30
CA ASN A 107 4.70 14.49 -2.13
C ASN A 107 4.06 14.02 -3.44
N GLY A 108 3.32 14.91 -4.11
CA GLY A 108 2.66 14.59 -5.37
C GLY A 108 3.64 14.12 -6.44
N ILE A 109 4.76 14.83 -6.63
CA ILE A 109 5.82 14.43 -7.57
C ILE A 109 6.42 13.08 -7.18
N SER A 110 6.70 12.86 -5.88
CA SER A 110 7.25 11.60 -5.38
C SER A 110 6.32 10.42 -5.68
N PHE A 111 5.02 10.58 -5.45
CA PHE A 111 4.02 9.55 -5.76
C PHE A 111 3.88 9.31 -7.26
N ALA A 112 3.93 10.35 -8.11
CA ALA A 112 3.91 10.20 -9.55
C ALA A 112 5.13 9.41 -10.06
N ILE A 113 6.33 9.74 -9.58
CA ILE A 113 7.55 8.99 -9.89
C ILE A 113 7.44 7.54 -9.39
N GLN A 114 6.90 7.34 -8.18
CA GLN A 114 6.69 6.02 -7.61
C GLN A 114 5.80 5.13 -8.47
N VAL A 115 4.73 5.67 -9.06
CA VAL A 115 3.88 4.92 -10.00
C VAL A 115 4.70 4.40 -11.18
N VAL A 116 5.55 5.26 -11.78
CA VAL A 116 6.42 4.86 -12.90
C VAL A 116 7.44 3.80 -12.45
N VAL A 117 8.09 4.00 -11.30
CA VAL A 117 9.02 3.02 -10.71
C VAL A 117 8.31 1.70 -10.49
N PHE A 118 7.09 1.72 -9.97
CA PHE A 118 6.32 0.53 -9.68
C PHE A 118 5.90 -0.22 -10.96
N LEU A 119 5.46 0.48 -11.99
CA LEU A 119 5.13 -0.12 -13.29
C LEU A 119 6.33 -0.82 -13.93
N VAL A 120 7.52 -0.24 -13.78
CA VAL A 120 8.75 -0.82 -14.33
C VAL A 120 9.28 -1.96 -13.45
N ILE A 121 9.47 -1.72 -12.15
CA ILE A 121 10.12 -2.67 -11.24
C ILE A 121 9.12 -3.75 -10.77
N GLY A 122 7.82 -3.43 -10.67
CA GLY A 122 6.79 -4.37 -10.27
C GLY A 122 6.75 -5.61 -11.16
N SER A 123 6.95 -5.42 -12.47
CA SER A 123 7.04 -6.52 -13.43
C SER A 123 8.18 -7.50 -13.13
N PHE A 124 9.31 -7.02 -12.59
CA PHE A 124 10.41 -7.88 -12.18
C PHE A 124 10.06 -8.72 -10.94
N ALA A 125 9.11 -8.30 -10.14
CA ALA A 125 8.68 -9.04 -8.95
C ALA A 125 7.75 -10.21 -9.29
N ASP A 126 6.91 -10.04 -10.32
CA ASP A 126 5.96 -11.06 -10.75
C ASP A 126 6.65 -12.17 -11.57
N PHE A 127 7.74 -11.82 -12.27
CA PHE A 127 8.47 -12.75 -13.13
C PHE A 127 9.81 -13.19 -12.53
N GLY A 128 10.09 -14.49 -12.62
CA GLY A 128 11.37 -15.07 -12.17
C GLY A 128 11.56 -15.02 -10.64
N THR A 129 12.80 -14.86 -10.19
CA THR A 129 13.20 -14.96 -8.76
C THR A 129 13.79 -13.64 -8.22
N TRP A 130 13.49 -12.52 -8.86
CA TRP A 130 14.13 -11.22 -8.58
C TRP A 130 13.59 -10.47 -7.37
N ARG A 131 12.38 -10.80 -6.92
CA ARG A 131 11.68 -10.06 -5.85
C ARG A 131 12.53 -9.83 -4.58
N PRO A 132 13.22 -10.82 -3.99
CA PRO A 132 14.05 -10.57 -2.81
C PRO A 132 15.19 -9.59 -3.08
N ASN A 133 15.85 -9.70 -4.24
CA ASN A 133 16.98 -8.82 -4.61
C ASN A 133 16.51 -7.37 -4.81
N ILE A 134 15.34 -7.16 -5.37
CA ILE A 134 14.73 -5.83 -5.54
C ILE A 134 14.47 -5.21 -4.17
N LEU A 135 13.84 -5.97 -3.25
CA LEU A 135 13.56 -5.49 -1.91
C LEU A 135 14.84 -5.12 -1.16
N ILE A 136 15.89 -5.95 -1.25
CA ILE A 136 17.20 -5.66 -0.64
C ILE A 136 17.78 -4.37 -1.22
N GLY A 137 17.84 -4.22 -2.56
CA GLY A 137 18.38 -3.04 -3.22
C GLY A 137 17.65 -1.75 -2.83
N LEU A 138 16.31 -1.77 -2.81
CA LEU A 138 15.50 -0.63 -2.40
C LEU A 138 15.67 -0.31 -0.90
N SER A 139 15.80 -1.32 -0.05
CA SER A 139 16.05 -1.14 1.37
C SER A 139 17.43 -0.48 1.60
N LEU A 140 18.46 -0.89 0.87
CA LEU A 140 19.79 -0.27 0.96
C LEU A 140 19.74 1.22 0.57
N VAL A 141 18.98 1.58 -0.48
CA VAL A 141 18.75 3.00 -0.83
C VAL A 141 18.04 3.73 0.32
N ALA A 142 16.98 3.15 0.88
CA ALA A 142 16.26 3.74 2.01
C ALA A 142 17.18 3.98 3.22
N TYR A 143 18.05 3.02 3.55
CA TYR A 143 19.02 3.15 4.65
C TYR A 143 20.02 4.26 4.38
N GLY A 144 20.57 4.31 3.15
CA GLY A 144 21.49 5.38 2.74
C GLY A 144 20.88 6.77 2.87
N ILE A 145 19.62 6.92 2.47
CA ILE A 145 18.86 8.17 2.63
C ILE A 145 18.64 8.47 4.12
N GLY A 146 18.21 7.48 4.92
CA GLY A 146 17.98 7.66 6.36
C GLY A 146 19.22 8.14 7.10
N PHE A 147 20.39 7.56 6.83
CA PHE A 147 21.66 8.04 7.39
C PHE A 147 22.12 9.36 6.78
N GLY A 148 21.76 9.64 5.52
CA GLY A 148 22.07 10.91 4.85
C GLY A 148 21.51 12.15 5.58
N TRP A 149 20.40 11.99 6.30
CA TRP A 149 19.80 13.07 7.10
C TRP A 149 20.71 13.59 8.21
N LEU A 150 21.69 12.81 8.69
CA LEU A 150 22.70 13.28 9.67
C LEU A 150 23.52 14.47 9.15
N GLY A 151 23.68 14.58 7.83
CA GLY A 151 24.38 15.70 7.20
C GLY A 151 23.50 16.91 6.87
N VAL A 152 22.16 16.83 7.09
CA VAL A 152 21.19 17.83 6.62
C VAL A 152 20.31 18.28 7.79
N HIS A 153 20.83 19.15 8.63
CA HIS A 153 20.16 19.74 9.78
C HIS A 153 20.25 21.28 9.81
N ASP A 154 20.95 21.88 8.82
CA ASP A 154 21.06 23.32 8.65
C ASP A 154 20.10 23.81 7.57
N ALA A 155 19.41 24.94 7.81
CA ALA A 155 18.44 25.52 6.89
C ALA A 155 19.00 25.79 5.48
N GLU A 156 20.30 26.13 5.35
CA GLU A 156 20.96 26.36 4.06
C GLU A 156 20.95 25.12 3.16
N LYS A 157 20.85 23.92 3.76
CA LYS A 157 20.87 22.63 3.05
C LYS A 157 19.47 22.16 2.65
N TRP A 158 18.45 23.00 2.73
CA TRP A 158 17.07 22.60 2.44
C TRP A 158 16.90 21.99 1.04
N HIS A 159 17.68 22.41 0.04
CA HIS A 159 17.66 21.82 -1.31
C HIS A 159 18.08 20.33 -1.30
N VAL A 160 19.10 19.99 -0.49
CA VAL A 160 19.50 18.59 -0.30
C VAL A 160 18.39 17.84 0.43
N GLY A 161 17.76 18.49 1.42
CA GLY A 161 16.59 17.97 2.12
C GLY A 161 15.43 17.58 1.18
N VAL A 162 15.16 18.38 0.13
CA VAL A 162 14.18 18.04 -0.92
C VAL A 162 14.51 16.69 -1.56
N GLY A 163 15.77 16.50 -1.97
CA GLY A 163 16.22 15.26 -2.61
C GLY A 163 16.11 14.06 -1.68
N LEU A 164 16.60 14.18 -0.44
CA LEU A 164 16.51 13.11 0.56
C LEU A 164 15.06 12.75 0.88
N TYR A 165 14.18 13.76 1.03
CA TYR A 165 12.78 13.56 1.30
C TYR A 165 12.07 12.79 0.18
N MET A 166 12.18 13.27 -1.07
CA MET A 166 11.51 12.66 -2.21
C MET A 166 12.00 11.24 -2.48
N VAL A 167 13.32 11.03 -2.55
CA VAL A 167 13.89 9.70 -2.80
C VAL A 167 13.61 8.75 -1.63
N GLY A 168 13.68 9.25 -0.40
CA GLY A 168 13.35 8.49 0.81
C GLY A 168 11.90 8.01 0.81
N LEU A 169 10.95 8.89 0.47
CA LEU A 169 9.53 8.55 0.38
C LEU A 169 9.27 7.49 -0.70
N ILE A 170 9.88 7.64 -1.87
CA ILE A 170 9.77 6.67 -2.97
C ILE A 170 10.33 5.32 -2.53
N ALA A 171 11.54 5.27 -1.97
CA ALA A 171 12.19 4.05 -1.53
C ALA A 171 11.37 3.33 -0.44
N TYR A 172 10.92 4.07 0.59
CA TYR A 172 10.08 3.53 1.65
C TYR A 172 8.77 2.92 1.13
N GLN A 173 8.01 3.67 0.35
CA GLN A 173 6.72 3.21 -0.17
C GLN A 173 6.88 2.01 -1.12
N THR A 174 7.96 1.97 -1.88
CA THR A 174 8.25 0.85 -2.79
C THR A 174 8.66 -0.40 -2.01
N THR A 175 9.52 -0.28 -1.01
CA THR A 175 9.89 -1.42 -0.15
C THR A 175 8.68 -1.99 0.58
N LEU A 176 7.80 -1.14 1.10
CA LEU A 176 6.56 -1.56 1.75
C LEU A 176 5.67 -2.37 0.81
N THR A 177 5.55 -1.94 -0.44
CA THR A 177 4.73 -2.64 -1.45
C THR A 177 5.30 -4.01 -1.80
N PHE A 178 6.62 -4.10 -2.01
CA PHE A 178 7.27 -5.39 -2.30
C PHE A 178 7.23 -6.35 -1.11
N TRP A 179 7.36 -5.85 0.11
CA TRP A 179 7.19 -6.65 1.32
C TRP A 179 5.75 -7.16 1.44
N THR A 180 4.76 -6.29 1.25
CA THR A 180 3.35 -6.68 1.31
C THR A 180 3.02 -7.75 0.27
N ALA A 181 3.53 -7.66 -0.95
CA ALA A 181 3.29 -8.63 -2.00
C ALA A 181 3.80 -10.07 -1.68
N ALA A 182 4.64 -10.23 -0.65
CA ALA A 182 5.16 -11.53 -0.25
C ALA A 182 4.15 -12.37 0.56
N PHE A 183 3.20 -11.73 1.30
CA PHE A 183 2.39 -12.46 2.29
C PHE A 183 1.44 -13.52 1.72
N PRO A 184 0.82 -13.38 0.54
CA PRO A 184 -0.06 -14.43 0.03
C PRO A 184 0.71 -15.73 -0.26
N GLY A 185 1.87 -15.61 -0.90
CA GLY A 185 2.74 -16.76 -1.15
C GLY A 185 3.26 -17.42 0.13
N LEU A 186 3.57 -16.62 1.17
CA LEU A 186 3.95 -17.15 2.48
C LEU A 186 2.79 -17.92 3.14
N ALA A 187 1.58 -17.37 3.12
CA ALA A 187 0.41 -17.99 3.73
C ALA A 187 0.09 -19.35 3.10
N ARG A 188 0.00 -19.38 1.77
CA ARG A 188 -0.38 -20.58 1.00
C ARG A 188 0.63 -21.71 1.13
N ASN A 189 1.92 -21.39 1.27
CA ASN A 189 2.98 -22.40 1.38
C ASN A 189 3.25 -22.85 2.81
N THR A 190 2.39 -22.51 3.78
CA THR A 190 2.47 -23.07 5.14
C THR A 190 2.08 -24.54 5.17
N VAL A 191 2.59 -25.28 6.18
CA VAL A 191 2.24 -26.69 6.40
C VAL A 191 0.74 -26.92 6.46
N GLU A 192 0.04 -25.99 7.16
CA GLU A 192 -1.39 -26.02 7.38
C GLU A 192 -2.16 -25.89 6.06
N MET A 193 -1.79 -24.94 5.22
CA MET A 193 -2.46 -24.70 3.94
C MET A 193 -2.16 -25.79 2.92
N LYS A 194 -0.93 -26.36 2.92
CA LYS A 194 -0.61 -27.53 2.11
C LYS A 194 -1.43 -28.77 2.52
N ALA A 195 -1.66 -28.97 3.83
CA ALA A 195 -2.55 -30.03 4.29
C ALA A 195 -4.00 -29.81 3.81
N LYS A 196 -4.50 -28.57 3.91
CA LYS A 196 -5.84 -28.21 3.41
C LYS A 196 -5.97 -28.39 1.90
N ALA A 197 -4.93 -28.12 1.13
CA ALA A 197 -4.92 -28.39 -0.31
C ALA A 197 -5.00 -29.90 -0.60
N GLY A 198 -4.29 -30.73 0.18
CA GLY A 198 -4.43 -32.19 0.09
C GLY A 198 -5.82 -32.69 0.45
N GLU A 199 -6.47 -32.11 1.49
CA GLU A 199 -7.86 -32.42 1.85
C GLU A 199 -8.84 -32.05 0.72
N LEU A 200 -8.60 -30.91 0.03
CA LEU A 200 -9.38 -30.48 -1.12
C LEU A 200 -9.22 -31.45 -2.30
N GLN A 201 -7.97 -31.85 -2.61
CA GLN A 201 -7.69 -32.85 -3.65
C GLN A 201 -8.33 -34.21 -3.38
N ALA A 202 -8.37 -34.62 -2.10
CA ALA A 202 -9.02 -35.83 -1.66
C ALA A 202 -10.57 -35.73 -1.66
N GLY A 203 -11.12 -34.53 -1.90
CA GLY A 203 -12.58 -34.29 -1.87
C GLY A 203 -13.17 -34.29 -0.45
N SER A 204 -12.33 -34.20 0.60
CA SER A 204 -12.77 -34.21 2.01
C SER A 204 -13.25 -32.85 2.50
N ILE A 205 -12.87 -31.76 1.83
CA ILE A 205 -13.38 -30.41 2.06
C ILE A 205 -13.87 -29.79 0.75
N SER A 206 -14.81 -28.83 0.87
CA SER A 206 -15.30 -28.07 -0.28
C SER A 206 -14.31 -26.97 -0.69
N ARG A 207 -14.41 -26.49 -1.93
CA ARG A 207 -13.62 -25.34 -2.40
C ARG A 207 -13.87 -24.09 -1.54
N GLU A 208 -15.11 -23.89 -1.10
CA GLU A 208 -15.47 -22.76 -0.24
C GLU A 208 -14.78 -22.81 1.12
N GLU A 209 -14.66 -24.00 1.71
CA GLU A 209 -13.94 -24.21 2.97
C GLU A 209 -12.45 -23.97 2.81
N TYR A 210 -11.85 -24.40 1.69
CA TYR A 210 -10.44 -24.12 1.37
C TYR A 210 -10.20 -22.61 1.21
N ASP A 211 -11.02 -21.92 0.40
CA ASP A 211 -10.91 -20.49 0.16
C ASP A 211 -11.09 -19.67 1.46
N PHE A 212 -11.99 -20.11 2.33
CA PHE A 212 -12.16 -19.51 3.65
C PHE A 212 -10.91 -19.70 4.52
N ALA A 213 -10.34 -20.90 4.54
CA ALA A 213 -9.11 -21.19 5.30
C ALA A 213 -7.91 -20.36 4.77
N ASP A 214 -7.76 -20.22 3.44
CA ASP A 214 -6.74 -19.40 2.80
C ASP A 214 -6.89 -17.92 3.18
N THR A 215 -8.11 -17.39 3.11
CA THR A 215 -8.41 -16.00 3.50
C THR A 215 -8.12 -15.76 4.98
N MET A 216 -8.51 -16.69 5.85
CA MET A 216 -8.23 -16.61 7.29
C MET A 216 -6.74 -16.69 7.60
N LYS A 217 -5.98 -17.52 6.86
CA LYS A 217 -4.53 -17.64 7.03
C LYS A 217 -3.80 -16.38 6.61
N ARG A 218 -4.18 -15.82 5.48
CA ARG A 218 -3.66 -14.51 5.00
C ARG A 218 -3.97 -13.39 5.99
N SER A 219 -5.21 -13.31 6.44
CA SER A 219 -5.63 -12.32 7.44
C SER A 219 -4.87 -12.49 8.77
N GLN A 220 -4.64 -13.72 9.20
CA GLN A 220 -3.85 -14.01 10.40
C GLN A 220 -2.40 -13.50 10.26
N LEU A 221 -1.73 -13.80 9.13
CA LEU A 221 -0.36 -13.33 8.91
C LEU A 221 -0.29 -11.78 8.92
N ALA A 222 -1.20 -11.12 8.21
CA ALA A 222 -1.24 -9.66 8.16
C ALA A 222 -1.50 -9.04 9.53
N ASN A 223 -2.54 -9.52 10.26
CA ASN A 223 -2.90 -8.98 11.56
C ASN A 223 -1.80 -9.20 12.61
N VAL A 224 -1.15 -10.37 12.61
CA VAL A 224 -0.03 -10.64 13.52
C VAL A 224 1.18 -9.77 13.19
N ALA A 225 1.48 -9.54 11.90
CA ALA A 225 2.54 -8.61 11.48
C ALA A 225 2.28 -7.20 12.01
N PHE A 226 1.06 -6.69 11.85
CA PHE A 226 0.63 -5.39 12.39
C PHE A 226 0.72 -5.32 13.91
N TYR A 227 0.25 -6.35 14.59
CA TYR A 227 0.29 -6.43 16.04
C TYR A 227 1.72 -6.42 16.58
N VAL A 228 2.59 -7.29 16.04
CA VAL A 228 4.00 -7.38 16.43
C VAL A 228 4.71 -6.06 16.18
N GLN A 229 4.50 -5.47 15.00
CA GLN A 229 5.05 -4.16 14.64
C GLN A 229 4.60 -3.09 15.66
N SER A 230 3.30 -2.95 15.94
CA SER A 230 2.78 -1.91 16.83
C SER A 230 3.32 -2.04 18.25
N VAL A 231 3.39 -3.27 18.78
CA VAL A 231 3.94 -3.51 20.13
C VAL A 231 5.42 -3.13 20.20
N VAL A 232 6.24 -3.59 19.24
CA VAL A 232 7.68 -3.30 19.23
C VAL A 232 7.94 -1.82 18.95
N GLU A 233 7.12 -1.18 18.13
CA GLU A 233 7.22 0.25 17.81
C GLU A 233 7.02 1.14 19.05
N ILE A 234 6.12 0.77 19.97
CA ILE A 234 5.96 1.49 21.24
C ILE A 234 7.27 1.46 22.05
N PHE A 235 7.97 0.31 22.08
CA PHE A 235 9.27 0.22 22.75
C PHE A 235 10.35 1.06 22.05
N ILE A 236 10.37 1.03 20.72
CA ILE A 236 11.30 1.88 19.91
C ILE A 236 11.04 3.35 20.22
N LEU A 237 9.78 3.79 20.25
CA LEU A 237 9.40 5.16 20.57
C LEU A 237 9.77 5.55 22.00
N ALA A 238 9.66 4.63 22.96
CA ALA A 238 10.12 4.87 24.34
C ALA A 238 11.64 5.12 24.39
N ILE A 239 12.43 4.34 23.63
CA ILE A 239 13.88 4.58 23.51
C ILE A 239 14.15 5.92 22.85
N ILE A 240 13.43 6.26 21.79
CA ILE A 240 13.52 7.54 21.09
C ILE A 240 13.28 8.70 22.05
N VAL A 241 12.24 8.63 22.90
CA VAL A 241 11.99 9.65 23.93
C VAL A 241 13.21 9.80 24.85
N GLY A 242 13.82 8.70 25.30
CA GLY A 242 15.06 8.74 26.09
C GLY A 242 16.22 9.42 25.37
N ILE A 243 16.39 9.15 24.06
CA ILE A 243 17.40 9.82 23.23
C ILE A 243 17.14 11.33 23.15
N MET A 244 15.86 11.74 22.98
CA MET A 244 15.48 13.14 22.88
C MET A 244 15.79 13.94 24.16
N PHE A 245 15.52 13.34 25.34
CA PHE A 245 15.94 13.94 26.60
C PHE A 245 17.47 14.07 26.71
N GLY A 246 18.22 13.08 26.24
CA GLY A 246 19.68 13.14 26.21
C GLY A 246 20.23 14.23 25.29
N LEU A 247 19.57 14.49 24.16
CA LEU A 247 19.93 15.52 23.20
C LEU A 247 19.39 16.90 23.53
N ARG A 248 18.54 17.01 24.56
CA ARG A 248 17.91 18.28 25.00
C ARG A 248 17.25 19.02 23.83
N VAL A 249 16.39 18.32 23.09
CA VAL A 249 15.77 18.85 21.86
C VAL A 249 14.91 20.08 22.09
N ASP A 250 14.40 20.29 23.31
CA ASP A 250 13.57 21.45 23.69
C ASP A 250 14.38 22.71 24.02
N ASP A 251 15.72 22.61 24.19
CA ASP A 251 16.53 23.75 24.64
C ASP A 251 16.79 24.76 23.51
N SER A 252 16.81 24.32 22.24
CA SER A 252 17.04 25.17 21.08
C SER A 252 16.56 24.55 19.76
N GLU A 253 16.30 25.42 18.76
CA GLU A 253 16.00 24.97 17.40
C GLU A 253 17.11 24.08 16.79
N ALA A 254 18.37 24.43 17.05
CA ALA A 254 19.51 23.65 16.56
C ALA A 254 19.52 22.24 17.18
N ASN A 255 19.21 22.11 18.47
CA ASN A 255 19.08 20.83 19.13
C ASN A 255 17.90 20.01 18.59
N ASN A 256 16.76 20.68 18.29
CA ASN A 256 15.60 20.03 17.71
C ASN A 256 15.89 19.50 16.30
N ASN A 257 16.57 20.28 15.44
CA ASN A 257 16.99 19.85 14.10
C ASN A 257 17.95 18.68 14.15
N TRP A 258 18.95 18.77 15.01
CA TRP A 258 19.87 17.65 15.23
C TRP A 258 19.14 16.43 15.77
N GLY A 259 18.22 16.62 16.71
CA GLY A 259 17.37 15.58 17.25
C GLY A 259 16.60 14.85 16.17
N LEU A 260 15.92 15.58 15.26
CA LEU A 260 15.21 14.98 14.12
C LEU A 260 16.12 14.14 13.24
N SER A 261 17.30 14.66 12.91
CA SER A 261 18.29 13.93 12.10
C SER A 261 18.77 12.65 12.78
N VAL A 262 19.02 12.70 14.10
CA VAL A 262 19.41 11.52 14.90
C VAL A 262 18.26 10.52 14.98
N LEU A 263 16.99 10.97 15.11
CA LEU A 263 15.83 10.08 15.11
C LEU A 263 15.68 9.31 13.80
N ILE A 264 15.80 10.00 12.68
CA ILE A 264 15.72 9.38 11.36
C ILE A 264 16.82 8.33 11.21
N ALA A 265 18.04 8.67 11.59
CA ALA A 265 19.18 7.75 11.52
C ALA A 265 19.04 6.56 12.49
N PHE A 266 18.56 6.78 13.71
CA PHE A 266 18.32 5.73 14.70
C PHE A 266 17.24 4.75 14.21
N ALA A 267 16.08 5.27 13.76
CA ALA A 267 15.02 4.43 13.21
C ALA A 267 15.47 3.66 11.97
N SER A 268 16.29 4.27 11.11
CA SER A 268 16.92 3.57 9.97
C SER A 268 17.90 2.50 10.42
N GLY A 269 18.67 2.73 11.47
CA GLY A 269 19.58 1.74 12.07
C GLY A 269 18.82 0.54 12.65
N VAL A 270 17.72 0.78 13.35
CA VAL A 270 16.81 -0.28 13.80
C VAL A 270 16.28 -1.07 12.61
N TRP A 271 15.84 -0.37 11.54
CA TRP A 271 15.35 -1.03 10.33
C TRP A 271 16.41 -1.92 9.68
N VAL A 272 17.67 -1.47 9.58
CA VAL A 272 18.77 -2.32 9.10
C VAL A 272 18.86 -3.61 9.93
N LEU A 273 18.89 -3.50 11.26
CA LEU A 273 19.07 -4.64 12.15
C LEU A 273 17.94 -5.67 12.04
N VAL A 274 16.68 -5.21 12.07
CA VAL A 274 15.52 -6.11 12.06
C VAL A 274 15.19 -6.66 10.66
N SER A 275 15.74 -6.09 9.60
CA SER A 275 15.56 -6.58 8.23
C SER A 275 16.53 -7.72 7.84
N LEU A 276 17.68 -7.82 8.50
CA LEU A 276 18.68 -8.85 8.19
C LEU A 276 18.11 -10.28 8.20
N PRO A 277 17.32 -10.70 9.21
CA PRO A 277 16.74 -12.05 9.20
C PRO A 277 15.91 -12.31 7.94
N TRP A 278 15.14 -11.34 7.47
CA TRP A 278 14.32 -11.49 6.27
C TRP A 278 15.17 -11.66 5.01
N PHE A 279 16.22 -10.86 4.84
CA PHE A 279 17.11 -10.94 3.67
C PHE A 279 17.83 -12.30 3.52
N PHE A 280 18.07 -12.98 4.66
CA PHE A 280 18.71 -14.30 4.65
C PHE A 280 17.73 -15.48 4.62
N LEU A 281 16.52 -15.31 5.15
CA LEU A 281 15.56 -16.39 5.33
C LEU A 281 14.46 -16.43 4.28
N GLU A 282 14.23 -15.31 3.55
CA GLU A 282 13.27 -15.29 2.44
C GLU A 282 13.67 -16.26 1.35
N LYS A 283 12.78 -17.21 1.07
CA LYS A 283 13.02 -18.17 -0.01
C LYS A 283 12.73 -17.56 -1.36
N ARG A 284 13.61 -17.82 -2.33
CA ARG A 284 13.49 -17.35 -3.72
C ARG A 284 12.50 -18.21 -4.49
N ARG A 285 11.23 -18.03 -4.22
CA ARG A 285 10.15 -18.73 -4.92
C ARG A 285 10.10 -18.28 -6.38
N PRO A 286 9.92 -19.23 -7.33
CA PRO A 286 9.77 -18.87 -8.74
C PRO A 286 8.50 -18.05 -8.96
N GLY A 287 8.60 -17.04 -9.80
CA GLY A 287 7.46 -16.28 -10.33
C GLY A 287 7.07 -16.79 -11.71
N LEU A 288 6.24 -16.01 -12.42
CA LEU A 288 5.79 -16.33 -13.77
C LEU A 288 6.97 -16.41 -14.76
N ASP A 289 6.83 -17.25 -15.79
CA ASP A 289 7.79 -17.28 -16.89
C ASP A 289 7.46 -16.18 -17.91
N THR A 290 8.50 -15.58 -18.46
CA THR A 290 8.36 -14.52 -19.48
C THR A 290 8.18 -15.06 -20.89
N GLY A 291 8.37 -16.37 -21.09
CA GLY A 291 8.35 -16.99 -22.42
C GLY A 291 9.39 -16.39 -23.38
N GLY A 292 10.54 -15.93 -22.87
CA GLY A 292 11.61 -15.32 -23.67
C GLY A 292 11.42 -13.82 -23.99
N ARG A 293 10.39 -13.18 -23.47
CA ARG A 293 10.15 -11.72 -23.65
C ARG A 293 10.84 -10.88 -22.58
N SER A 294 10.97 -9.57 -22.86
CA SER A 294 11.39 -8.62 -21.84
C SER A 294 10.37 -8.59 -20.69
N ILE A 295 10.86 -8.72 -19.45
CA ILE A 295 10.05 -8.73 -18.21
C ILE A 295 9.15 -7.48 -18.13
N VAL A 296 9.66 -6.30 -18.51
CA VAL A 296 8.88 -5.05 -18.50
C VAL A 296 7.69 -5.13 -19.46
N VAL A 297 7.92 -5.65 -20.68
CA VAL A 297 6.86 -5.80 -21.68
C VAL A 297 5.82 -6.82 -21.21
N ALA A 298 6.25 -7.92 -20.62
CA ALA A 298 5.39 -8.95 -20.06
C ALA A 298 4.49 -8.38 -18.96
N GLY A 299 5.06 -7.62 -18.00
CA GLY A 299 4.31 -6.99 -16.92
C GLY A 299 3.32 -5.91 -17.38
N LEU A 300 3.71 -5.05 -18.32
CA LEU A 300 2.79 -4.05 -18.90
C LEU A 300 1.64 -4.73 -19.65
N LYS A 301 1.92 -5.83 -20.34
CA LYS A 301 0.90 -6.62 -21.03
C LYS A 301 -0.07 -7.28 -20.06
N GLN A 302 0.44 -7.87 -18.98
CA GLN A 302 -0.37 -8.45 -17.91
C GLN A 302 -1.31 -7.40 -17.31
N LEU A 303 -0.79 -6.21 -17.01
CA LEU A 303 -1.59 -5.08 -16.53
C LEU A 303 -2.66 -4.65 -17.53
N TRP A 304 -2.32 -4.58 -18.82
CA TRP A 304 -3.28 -4.26 -19.89
C TRP A 304 -4.41 -5.30 -19.99
N ILE A 305 -4.06 -6.58 -19.84
CA ILE A 305 -5.05 -7.66 -19.81
C ILE A 305 -5.98 -7.49 -18.58
N ALA A 306 -5.42 -7.24 -17.39
CA ALA A 306 -6.21 -6.99 -16.19
C ALA A 306 -7.16 -5.79 -16.35
N ALA A 307 -6.64 -4.66 -16.86
CA ALA A 307 -7.42 -3.47 -17.11
C ALA A 307 -8.55 -3.72 -18.13
N ARG A 308 -8.31 -4.56 -19.13
CA ARG A 308 -9.35 -4.93 -20.11
C ARG A 308 -10.40 -5.88 -19.54
N LEU A 309 -10.00 -6.78 -18.65
CA LEU A 309 -10.91 -7.73 -18.02
C LEU A 309 -11.85 -7.05 -17.03
N ILE A 310 -11.37 -6.08 -16.24
CA ILE A 310 -12.19 -5.40 -15.23
C ILE A 310 -13.39 -4.66 -15.83
N TRP A 311 -13.30 -4.20 -17.09
CA TRP A 311 -14.43 -3.56 -17.78
C TRP A 311 -15.64 -4.48 -17.97
N ARG A 312 -15.46 -5.80 -17.86
CA ARG A 312 -16.55 -6.78 -17.93
C ARG A 312 -17.24 -7.00 -16.58
N LEU A 313 -16.59 -6.60 -15.49
CA LEU A 313 -17.02 -6.78 -14.11
C LEU A 313 -17.41 -5.41 -13.55
N LYS A 314 -18.67 -5.01 -13.74
CA LYS A 314 -19.13 -3.65 -13.40
C LYS A 314 -18.99 -3.34 -11.92
N GLN A 315 -19.28 -4.31 -11.04
CA GLN A 315 -19.16 -4.13 -9.59
C GLN A 315 -17.70 -4.02 -9.15
N SER A 316 -16.80 -4.80 -9.74
CA SER A 316 -15.36 -4.70 -9.49
C SER A 316 -14.80 -3.36 -9.97
N LEU A 317 -15.23 -2.89 -11.16
CA LEU A 317 -14.87 -1.58 -11.69
C LEU A 317 -15.38 -0.44 -10.81
N LEU A 318 -16.63 -0.53 -10.34
CA LEU A 318 -17.22 0.45 -9.44
C LEU A 318 -16.43 0.55 -8.12
N TYR A 319 -16.09 -0.61 -7.54
CA TYR A 319 -15.26 -0.63 -6.35
C TYR A 319 -13.86 -0.06 -6.62
N LEU A 320 -13.25 -0.37 -7.75
CA LEU A 320 -11.95 0.17 -8.15
C LEU A 320 -11.95 1.70 -8.21
N VAL A 321 -12.96 2.29 -8.85
CA VAL A 321 -13.11 3.76 -8.93
C VAL A 321 -13.36 4.37 -7.55
N GLY A 322 -14.25 3.79 -6.76
CA GLY A 322 -14.51 4.26 -5.40
C GLY A 322 -13.28 4.13 -4.49
N TYR A 323 -12.56 3.03 -4.57
CA TYR A 323 -11.31 2.80 -3.85
C TYR A 323 -10.23 3.82 -4.24
N PHE A 324 -10.12 4.12 -5.55
CA PHE A 324 -9.23 5.15 -6.07
C PHE A 324 -9.53 6.52 -5.45
N LEU A 325 -10.78 6.98 -5.53
CA LEU A 325 -11.18 8.31 -5.06
C LEU A 325 -11.10 8.44 -3.54
N LEU A 326 -11.58 7.45 -2.81
CA LEU A 326 -11.56 7.47 -1.34
C LEU A 326 -10.14 7.30 -0.79
N GLY A 327 -9.32 6.48 -1.46
CA GLY A 327 -7.91 6.31 -1.13
C GLY A 327 -7.08 7.57 -1.38
N ASP A 328 -7.35 8.30 -2.47
CA ASP A 328 -6.72 9.59 -2.77
C ASP A 328 -7.09 10.63 -1.71
N SER A 329 -8.39 10.74 -1.39
CA SER A 329 -8.85 11.64 -0.33
C SER A 329 -8.16 11.31 0.99
N LEU A 330 -8.17 10.06 1.44
CA LEU A 330 -7.56 9.66 2.71
C LEU A 330 -6.05 9.95 2.76
N ASN A 331 -5.29 9.55 1.74
CA ASN A 331 -3.84 9.76 1.70
C ASN A 331 -3.49 11.26 1.72
N THR A 332 -4.28 12.06 1.01
CA THR A 332 -4.09 13.51 0.95
C THR A 332 -4.49 14.17 2.27
N THR A 333 -5.61 13.77 2.86
CA THR A 333 -6.06 14.24 4.19
C THR A 333 -4.98 14.00 5.25
N VAL A 334 -4.41 12.79 5.29
CA VAL A 334 -3.30 12.46 6.21
C VAL A 334 -2.10 13.38 5.97
N THR A 335 -1.73 13.62 4.71
CA THR A 335 -0.60 14.49 4.37
C THR A 335 -0.86 15.94 4.78
N VAL A 336 -2.05 16.49 4.50
CA VAL A 336 -2.44 17.85 4.90
C VAL A 336 -2.45 17.99 6.42
N ILE A 337 -3.07 17.05 7.13
CA ILE A 337 -3.13 17.10 8.60
C ILE A 337 -1.73 16.95 9.20
N SER A 338 -0.87 16.07 8.66
CA SER A 338 0.51 15.95 9.14
C SER A 338 1.28 17.26 8.99
N THR A 339 1.07 17.99 7.89
CA THR A 339 1.69 19.29 7.64
C THR A 339 1.19 20.32 8.67
N LEU A 340 -0.13 20.41 8.91
CA LEU A 340 -0.72 21.28 9.93
C LEU A 340 -0.26 20.91 11.34
N GLN A 341 -0.22 19.61 11.66
CA GLN A 341 0.25 19.09 12.94
C GLN A 341 1.68 19.56 13.23
N ASN A 342 2.58 19.44 12.27
CA ASN A 342 3.97 19.86 12.43
C ASN A 342 4.06 21.37 12.74
N THR A 343 3.26 22.18 12.07
CA THR A 343 3.19 23.61 12.32
C THR A 343 2.63 23.92 13.72
N ILE A 344 1.54 23.26 14.13
CA ILE A 344 0.89 23.48 15.44
C ILE A 344 1.81 23.10 16.61
N VAL A 345 2.58 22.02 16.49
CA VAL A 345 3.55 21.60 17.50
C VAL A 345 4.89 22.32 17.37
N ALA A 346 4.97 23.36 16.51
CA ALA A 346 6.18 24.14 16.23
C ALA A 346 7.41 23.25 15.95
N TYR A 347 7.19 22.15 15.22
CA TYR A 347 8.22 21.14 14.86
C TYR A 347 8.91 20.50 16.08
N ASN A 348 8.27 20.52 17.24
CA ASN A 348 8.82 19.91 18.46
C ASN A 348 8.84 18.40 18.33
N THR A 349 10.04 17.83 18.24
CA THR A 349 10.28 16.40 18.01
C THR A 349 9.74 15.53 19.13
N LEU A 350 9.83 15.97 20.39
CA LEU A 350 9.34 15.23 21.54
C LEU A 350 7.81 15.13 21.53
N GLN A 351 7.12 16.25 21.27
CA GLN A 351 5.66 16.24 21.13
C GLN A 351 5.19 15.37 19.97
N LEU A 352 5.89 15.42 18.81
CA LEU A 352 5.60 14.55 17.67
C LEU A 352 5.71 13.07 18.05
N THR A 353 6.72 12.71 18.81
CA THR A 353 6.92 11.33 19.28
C THR A 353 5.79 10.87 20.21
N TYR A 354 5.34 11.73 21.13
CA TYR A 354 4.19 11.42 21.98
C TYR A 354 2.89 11.25 21.17
N LEU A 355 2.67 12.09 20.18
CA LEU A 355 1.52 11.97 19.27
C LEU A 355 1.52 10.64 18.52
N LEU A 356 2.69 10.20 18.03
CA LEU A 356 2.83 8.89 17.39
C LEU A 356 2.52 7.74 18.36
N ILE A 357 2.97 7.81 19.61
CA ILE A 357 2.65 6.80 20.62
C ILE A 357 1.13 6.68 20.83
N VAL A 358 0.44 7.80 20.96
CA VAL A 358 -1.02 7.82 21.10
C VAL A 358 -1.71 7.24 19.86
N GLY A 359 -1.26 7.63 18.67
CA GLY A 359 -1.80 7.13 17.40
C GLY A 359 -1.66 5.61 17.25
N ILE A 360 -0.48 5.07 17.56
CA ILE A 360 -0.21 3.63 17.46
C ILE A 360 -0.98 2.83 18.50
N ALA A 361 -1.07 3.34 19.75
CA ALA A 361 -1.88 2.71 20.77
C ALA A 361 -3.38 2.69 20.39
N ALA A 362 -3.89 3.80 19.87
CA ALA A 362 -5.26 3.90 19.37
C ALA A 362 -5.51 2.96 18.19
N GLN A 363 -4.55 2.83 17.26
CA GLN A 363 -4.63 1.92 16.13
C GLN A 363 -4.74 0.45 16.58
N ALA A 364 -3.94 0.02 17.53
CA ALA A 364 -4.01 -1.34 18.06
C ALA A 364 -5.40 -1.64 18.67
N VAL A 365 -5.93 -0.70 19.46
CA VAL A 365 -7.27 -0.81 20.05
C VAL A 365 -8.36 -0.78 18.97
N GLY A 366 -8.25 0.12 17.99
CA GLY A 366 -9.22 0.27 16.90
C GLY A 366 -9.36 -1.00 16.05
N ILE A 367 -8.24 -1.58 15.61
CA ILE A 367 -8.25 -2.82 14.82
C ILE A 367 -8.89 -3.97 15.62
N TYR A 368 -8.58 -4.07 16.92
CA TYR A 368 -9.16 -5.08 17.77
C TYR A 368 -10.68 -4.91 17.95
N ILE A 369 -11.15 -3.67 18.18
CA ILE A 369 -12.58 -3.35 18.34
C ILE A 369 -13.34 -3.66 17.03
N PHE A 370 -12.81 -3.26 15.86
CA PHE A 370 -13.44 -3.53 14.58
C PHE A 370 -13.56 -5.04 14.30
N TRP A 371 -12.50 -5.80 14.58
CA TRP A 371 -12.50 -7.25 14.45
C TRP A 371 -13.52 -7.90 15.39
N LEU A 372 -13.57 -7.49 16.66
CA LEU A 372 -14.52 -8.00 17.63
C LEU A 372 -15.97 -7.67 17.24
N ALA A 373 -16.22 -6.44 16.79
CA ALA A 373 -17.54 -6.02 16.32
C ALA A 373 -17.98 -6.83 15.10
N GLN A 374 -17.08 -7.04 14.14
CA GLN A 374 -17.40 -7.85 12.96
C GLN A 374 -17.76 -9.28 13.34
N GLN A 375 -17.01 -9.91 14.24
CA GLN A 375 -17.29 -11.28 14.69
C GLN A 375 -18.59 -11.38 15.50
N HIS A 376 -18.77 -10.48 16.46
CA HIS A 376 -19.91 -10.53 17.38
C HIS A 376 -21.23 -10.28 16.65
N PHE A 377 -21.29 -9.26 15.81
CA PHE A 377 -22.49 -8.87 15.07
C PHE A 377 -22.58 -9.53 13.68
N ARG A 378 -21.61 -10.37 13.29
CA ARG A 378 -21.53 -11.01 11.96
C ARG A 378 -21.74 -10.02 10.81
N LEU A 379 -21.11 -8.83 10.91
CA LEU A 379 -21.28 -7.76 9.93
C LEU A 379 -20.58 -8.10 8.61
N SER A 380 -21.21 -7.68 7.50
CA SER A 380 -20.60 -7.85 6.19
C SER A 380 -19.35 -6.96 6.02
N PRO A 381 -18.37 -7.37 5.21
CA PRO A 381 -17.21 -6.53 4.90
C PRO A 381 -17.60 -5.15 4.35
N LYS A 382 -18.65 -5.05 3.54
CA LYS A 382 -19.19 -3.79 3.02
C LYS A 382 -19.66 -2.88 4.15
N THR A 383 -20.35 -3.42 5.15
CA THR A 383 -20.82 -2.63 6.30
C THR A 383 -19.65 -2.07 7.09
N MET A 384 -18.64 -2.89 7.41
CA MET A 384 -17.44 -2.44 8.11
C MET A 384 -16.70 -1.36 7.32
N PHE A 385 -16.54 -1.55 6.01
CA PHE A 385 -15.94 -0.57 5.12
C PHE A 385 -16.73 0.75 5.08
N SER A 386 -18.06 0.70 5.13
CA SER A 386 -18.91 1.90 5.15
C SER A 386 -18.74 2.70 6.44
N PHE A 387 -18.56 2.05 7.59
CA PHE A 387 -18.22 2.76 8.84
C PHE A 387 -16.87 3.47 8.76
N ILE A 388 -15.88 2.84 8.13
CA ILE A 388 -14.56 3.47 7.93
C ILE A 388 -14.69 4.66 6.98
N ALA A 389 -15.42 4.52 5.87
CA ALA A 389 -15.67 5.59 4.92
C ALA A 389 -16.39 6.80 5.58
N LEU A 390 -17.37 6.53 6.45
CA LEU A 390 -18.02 7.57 7.25
C LEU A 390 -17.03 8.27 8.19
N SER A 391 -16.10 7.53 8.79
CA SER A 391 -15.08 8.11 9.67
C SER A 391 -14.11 9.01 8.90
N ILE A 392 -13.78 8.67 7.65
CA ILE A 392 -12.98 9.54 6.75
C ILE A 392 -13.74 10.83 6.43
N ILE A 393 -15.03 10.74 6.10
CA ILE A 393 -15.89 11.92 5.84
C ILE A 393 -15.95 12.83 7.07
N LEU A 394 -16.10 12.26 8.27
CA LEU A 394 -16.11 13.04 9.51
C LEU A 394 -14.77 13.75 9.75
N LEU A 395 -13.66 13.08 9.42
CA LEU A 395 -12.33 13.66 9.54
C LEU A 395 -12.12 14.83 8.56
N ASP A 396 -12.51 14.66 7.29
CA ASP A 396 -12.46 15.72 6.29
C ASP A 396 -13.37 16.90 6.66
N GLY A 397 -14.57 16.61 7.18
CA GLY A 397 -15.51 17.60 7.69
C GLY A 397 -14.95 18.40 8.87
N TRP A 398 -14.23 17.73 9.76
CA TRP A 398 -13.54 18.40 10.86
C TRP A 398 -12.49 19.38 10.33
N GLY A 399 -11.63 18.97 9.39
CA GLY A 399 -10.65 19.87 8.77
C GLY A 399 -11.29 21.02 7.99
N MET A 400 -12.42 20.78 7.31
CA MET A 400 -13.13 21.80 6.54
C MET A 400 -13.66 22.94 7.42
N ILE A 401 -14.09 22.67 8.65
CA ILE A 401 -14.55 23.72 9.59
C ILE A 401 -13.46 24.76 9.82
N GLY A 402 -12.19 24.37 9.83
CA GLY A 402 -11.03 25.25 9.97
C GLY A 402 -10.86 26.30 8.87
N ILE A 403 -11.59 26.20 7.76
CA ILE A 403 -11.57 27.22 6.70
C ILE A 403 -12.24 28.52 7.18
N TRP A 404 -13.32 28.41 7.96
CA TRP A 404 -14.16 29.55 8.35
C TRP A 404 -13.99 30.02 9.80
N THR A 405 -13.38 29.17 10.65
CA THR A 405 -13.21 29.52 12.07
C THR A 405 -11.85 29.05 12.58
N SER A 406 -11.23 29.87 13.42
CA SER A 406 -10.00 29.48 14.13
C SER A 406 -10.29 28.77 15.46
N ARG A 407 -11.56 28.54 15.81
CA ARG A 407 -11.92 27.87 17.08
C ARG A 407 -11.87 26.34 16.99
N PHE A 408 -11.95 25.82 15.78
CA PHE A 408 -12.02 24.38 15.50
C PHE A 408 -11.51 24.10 14.07
N GLY A 409 -10.94 22.93 13.78
CA GLY A 409 -10.47 22.58 12.45
C GLY A 409 -8.94 22.57 12.31
N PHE A 410 -8.24 21.95 13.25
CA PHE A 410 -6.78 21.82 13.29
C PHE A 410 -6.03 23.13 13.51
N HIS A 411 -6.52 23.96 14.43
CA HIS A 411 -5.84 25.20 14.87
C HIS A 411 -5.24 25.09 16.27
N HIS A 412 -5.63 24.07 17.04
CA HIS A 412 -5.23 23.93 18.44
C HIS A 412 -4.51 22.63 18.71
N SER A 413 -3.58 22.64 19.65
CA SER A 413 -2.79 21.45 20.03
C SER A 413 -3.67 20.27 20.48
N TRP A 414 -4.78 20.51 21.21
CA TRP A 414 -5.67 19.43 21.65
C TRP A 414 -6.35 18.71 20.47
N GLU A 415 -6.61 19.38 19.35
CA GLU A 415 -7.20 18.78 18.16
C GLU A 415 -6.25 17.78 17.52
N VAL A 416 -4.96 18.06 17.56
CA VAL A 416 -3.93 17.15 17.04
C VAL A 416 -3.91 15.84 17.85
N TRP A 417 -4.03 15.92 19.18
CA TRP A 417 -4.14 14.74 20.04
C TRP A 417 -5.42 13.95 19.79
N ALA A 418 -6.55 14.65 19.68
CA ALA A 418 -7.84 14.04 19.36
C ALA A 418 -7.82 13.38 17.98
N TYR A 419 -7.16 14.00 16.99
CA TYR A 419 -6.96 13.41 15.67
C TYR A 419 -6.18 12.10 15.73
N GLN A 420 -5.07 12.04 16.45
CA GLN A 420 -4.28 10.81 16.56
C GLN A 420 -5.11 9.65 17.13
N ALA A 421 -5.90 9.94 18.17
CA ALA A 421 -6.81 8.95 18.75
C ALA A 421 -7.93 8.54 17.77
N PHE A 422 -8.57 9.51 17.14
CA PHE A 422 -9.66 9.26 16.17
C PHE A 422 -9.18 8.48 14.95
N TYR A 423 -8.05 8.90 14.38
CA TYR A 423 -7.45 8.25 13.22
C TYR A 423 -7.09 6.79 13.53
N GLY A 424 -6.39 6.56 14.64
CA GLY A 424 -6.03 5.21 15.07
C GLY A 424 -7.25 4.32 15.29
N LEU A 425 -8.25 4.80 16.03
CA LEU A 425 -9.43 4.01 16.38
C LEU A 425 -10.36 3.71 15.20
N PHE A 426 -10.61 4.68 14.32
CA PHE A 426 -11.70 4.61 13.36
C PHE A 426 -11.26 4.59 11.90
N VAL A 427 -10.08 5.11 11.57
CA VAL A 427 -9.61 5.21 10.19
C VAL A 427 -8.56 4.15 9.85
N CYS A 428 -7.63 3.83 10.76
CA CYS A 428 -6.60 2.81 10.52
C CYS A 428 -7.13 1.43 10.09
N PRO A 429 -8.33 0.94 10.52
CA PRO A 429 -8.91 -0.28 9.98
C PRO A 429 -9.08 -0.30 8.46
N TRP A 430 -9.02 0.85 7.78
CA TRP A 430 -8.99 0.99 6.32
C TRP A 430 -7.99 0.04 5.65
N TYR A 431 -6.78 -0.03 6.19
CA TYR A 431 -5.70 -0.82 5.57
C TYR A 431 -6.02 -2.33 5.50
N SER A 432 -6.80 -2.84 6.45
CA SER A 432 -7.26 -4.23 6.45
C SER A 432 -8.53 -4.41 5.61
N TYR A 433 -9.56 -3.62 5.87
CA TYR A 433 -10.87 -3.82 5.24
C TYR A 433 -10.92 -3.46 3.76
N SER A 434 -10.07 -2.54 3.29
CA SER A 434 -9.92 -2.28 1.86
C SER A 434 -9.40 -3.50 1.09
N GLN A 435 -8.46 -4.25 1.67
CA GLN A 435 -7.94 -5.48 1.08
C GLN A 435 -8.98 -6.61 1.07
N ILE A 436 -9.75 -6.74 2.16
CA ILE A 436 -10.86 -7.69 2.23
C ILE A 436 -11.90 -7.37 1.14
N MET A 437 -12.26 -6.10 0.97
CA MET A 437 -13.19 -5.67 -0.07
C MET A 437 -12.66 -5.94 -1.49
N ILE A 438 -11.35 -5.78 -1.74
CA ILE A 438 -10.73 -6.17 -3.01
C ILE A 438 -10.97 -7.66 -3.26
N SER A 439 -10.76 -8.51 -2.25
CA SER A 439 -10.96 -9.95 -2.39
C SER A 439 -12.41 -10.34 -2.68
N GLU A 440 -13.39 -9.59 -2.16
CA GLU A 440 -14.82 -9.84 -2.39
C GLU A 440 -15.28 -9.49 -3.82
N VAL A 441 -14.61 -8.56 -4.48
CA VAL A 441 -14.95 -8.13 -5.85
C VAL A 441 -14.04 -8.74 -6.93
N THR A 442 -13.14 -9.62 -6.55
CA THR A 442 -12.17 -10.25 -7.45
C THR A 442 -12.65 -11.65 -7.84
N PRO A 443 -12.73 -11.99 -9.13
CA PRO A 443 -13.09 -13.34 -9.58
C PRO A 443 -12.06 -14.37 -9.09
N ARG A 444 -12.55 -15.56 -8.72
CA ARG A 444 -11.70 -16.70 -8.34
C ARG A 444 -10.80 -17.10 -9.50
N GLY A 445 -9.54 -17.44 -9.20
CA GLY A 445 -8.53 -17.79 -10.19
C GLY A 445 -7.91 -16.59 -10.93
N HIS A 446 -8.30 -15.34 -10.57
CA HIS A 446 -7.75 -14.12 -11.14
C HIS A 446 -7.23 -13.16 -10.07
N GLU A 447 -7.02 -13.67 -8.85
CA GLU A 447 -6.71 -12.85 -7.67
C GLU A 447 -5.44 -12.01 -7.88
N PHE A 448 -4.34 -12.61 -8.31
CA PHE A 448 -3.07 -11.90 -8.52
C PHE A 448 -3.21 -10.75 -9.51
N LEU A 449 -3.85 -11.02 -10.64
CA LEU A 449 -4.05 -10.05 -11.70
C LEU A 449 -4.85 -8.83 -11.20
N PHE A 450 -5.95 -9.08 -10.47
CA PHE A 450 -6.79 -8.01 -9.96
C PHE A 450 -6.15 -7.28 -8.78
N PHE A 451 -5.52 -8.00 -7.84
CA PHE A 451 -4.78 -7.36 -6.74
C PHE A 451 -3.64 -6.47 -7.24
N SER A 452 -2.93 -6.90 -8.29
CA SER A 452 -1.91 -6.06 -8.95
C SER A 452 -2.52 -4.79 -9.53
N LEU A 453 -3.66 -4.91 -10.23
CA LEU A 453 -4.37 -3.76 -10.80
C LEU A 453 -4.83 -2.79 -9.69
N PHE A 454 -5.46 -3.28 -8.63
CA PHE A 454 -5.87 -2.46 -7.49
C PHE A 454 -4.69 -1.79 -6.80
N SER A 455 -3.56 -2.49 -6.65
CA SER A 455 -2.35 -1.93 -6.05
C SER A 455 -1.77 -0.78 -6.87
N ILE A 456 -1.69 -0.92 -8.19
CA ILE A 456 -1.20 0.13 -9.08
C ILE A 456 -2.12 1.34 -9.05
N ILE A 457 -3.43 1.12 -9.12
CA ILE A 457 -4.42 2.20 -9.10
C ILE A 457 -4.43 2.89 -7.74
N GLY A 458 -4.35 2.14 -6.64
CA GLY A 458 -4.22 2.72 -5.29
C GLY A 458 -2.96 3.57 -5.11
N LYS A 459 -1.86 3.23 -5.79
CA LYS A 459 -0.65 4.08 -5.79
C LYS A 459 -0.78 5.28 -6.72
N THR A 460 -1.47 5.12 -7.86
CA THR A 460 -1.73 6.22 -8.79
C THR A 460 -2.62 7.28 -8.13
N SER A 461 -3.58 6.92 -7.30
CA SER A 461 -4.44 7.87 -6.57
C SER A 461 -3.64 8.81 -5.66
N SER A 462 -2.56 8.33 -5.06
CA SER A 462 -1.84 9.07 -4.02
C SER A 462 -1.11 10.34 -4.50
N PHE A 463 -0.95 10.58 -5.81
CA PHE A 463 -0.29 11.79 -6.30
C PHE A 463 -1.24 12.91 -6.72
N ILE A 464 -2.49 12.61 -7.06
CA ILE A 464 -3.45 13.59 -7.60
C ILE A 464 -3.86 14.56 -6.50
N GLY A 465 -4.31 14.06 -5.37
CA GLY A 465 -4.77 14.86 -4.25
C GLY A 465 -3.73 15.87 -3.73
N PRO A 466 -2.48 15.46 -3.41
CA PRO A 466 -1.45 16.40 -2.99
C PRO A 466 -1.14 17.49 -4.01
N VAL A 467 -1.10 17.18 -5.31
CA VAL A 467 -0.85 18.19 -6.38
C VAL A 467 -2.02 19.17 -6.47
N VAL A 468 -3.26 18.69 -6.44
CA VAL A 468 -4.46 19.54 -6.44
C VAL A 468 -4.51 20.40 -5.18
N SER A 469 -4.19 19.82 -4.03
CA SER A 469 -4.15 20.54 -2.74
C SER A 469 -3.10 21.66 -2.72
N SER A 470 -1.91 21.39 -3.27
CA SER A 470 -0.87 22.42 -3.46
C SER A 470 -1.38 23.58 -4.33
N ALA A 471 -2.03 23.26 -5.45
CA ALA A 471 -2.59 24.28 -6.35
C ALA A 471 -3.71 25.09 -5.69
N ILE A 472 -4.54 24.47 -4.86
CA ILE A 472 -5.60 25.15 -4.10
C ILE A 472 -5.00 26.14 -3.09
N ILE A 473 -3.97 25.73 -2.33
CA ILE A 473 -3.30 26.60 -1.35
C ILE A 473 -2.63 27.78 -2.06
N ASP A 474 -1.91 27.52 -3.16
CA ASP A 474 -1.22 28.56 -3.93
C ASP A 474 -2.20 29.57 -4.57
N ALA A 475 -3.39 29.13 -4.97
CA ALA A 475 -4.42 29.99 -5.56
C ALA A 475 -5.21 30.79 -4.52
N ALA A 476 -5.21 30.37 -3.25
CA ALA A 476 -5.94 31.06 -2.19
C ALA A 476 -5.19 32.33 -1.75
N PRO A 477 -5.85 33.52 -1.73
CA PRO A 477 -5.19 34.76 -1.32
C PRO A 477 -4.63 34.73 0.10
N SER A 478 -5.24 33.92 0.98
CA SER A 478 -4.82 33.74 2.38
C SER A 478 -3.76 32.67 2.56
N HIS A 479 -3.44 31.89 1.52
CA HIS A 479 -2.61 30.70 1.60
C HIS A 479 -3.00 29.75 2.76
N ASN A 480 -4.32 29.72 3.11
CA ASN A 480 -4.82 28.92 4.23
C ASN A 480 -4.62 27.42 3.96
N PRO A 481 -3.81 26.72 4.76
CA PRO A 481 -3.50 25.31 4.55
C PRO A 481 -4.70 24.37 4.78
N SER A 482 -5.79 24.85 5.36
CA SER A 482 -7.05 24.10 5.52
C SER A 482 -7.93 24.11 4.25
N MET A 483 -7.63 24.96 3.25
CA MET A 483 -8.44 25.07 2.02
C MET A 483 -8.64 23.74 1.29
N PRO A 484 -7.68 22.82 1.20
CA PRO A 484 -7.89 21.53 0.52
C PRO A 484 -9.04 20.69 1.06
N PHE A 485 -9.43 20.86 2.33
CA PHE A 485 -10.46 20.01 2.95
C PHE A 485 -11.84 20.10 2.28
N TYR A 486 -12.21 21.20 1.64
CA TYR A 486 -13.47 21.25 0.91
C TYR A 486 -13.45 20.32 -0.32
N PHE A 487 -12.31 20.22 -1.01
CA PHE A 487 -12.12 19.29 -2.11
C PHE A 487 -12.09 17.85 -1.60
N LEU A 488 -11.33 17.57 -0.52
CA LEU A 488 -11.20 16.24 0.06
C LEU A 488 -12.54 15.72 0.60
N LEU A 489 -13.30 16.56 1.31
CA LEU A 489 -14.64 16.21 1.76
C LEU A 489 -15.59 15.89 0.59
N GLY A 490 -15.57 16.72 -0.46
CA GLY A 490 -16.35 16.44 -1.67
C GLY A 490 -16.00 15.09 -2.29
N LEU A 491 -14.72 14.78 -2.38
CA LEU A 491 -14.21 13.54 -2.94
C LEU A 491 -14.60 12.31 -2.11
N SER A 492 -14.42 12.38 -0.78
CA SER A 492 -14.77 11.28 0.13
C SER A 492 -16.27 11.04 0.21
N VAL A 493 -17.11 12.10 0.25
CA VAL A 493 -18.57 11.97 0.21
C VAL A 493 -19.05 11.36 -1.09
N LEU A 494 -18.56 11.84 -2.23
CA LEU A 494 -18.94 11.32 -3.55
C LEU A 494 -18.58 9.83 -3.68
N SER A 495 -17.37 9.47 -3.28
CA SER A 495 -16.89 8.09 -3.33
C SER A 495 -17.66 7.17 -2.38
N ALA A 496 -17.80 7.56 -1.12
CA ALA A 496 -18.50 6.76 -0.12
C ALA A 496 -20.00 6.58 -0.47
N ALA A 497 -20.67 7.65 -0.93
CA ALA A 497 -22.06 7.57 -1.38
C ALA A 497 -22.18 6.66 -2.61
N GLY A 498 -21.29 6.78 -3.59
CA GLY A 498 -21.26 5.91 -4.76
C GLY A 498 -21.11 4.44 -4.38
N LEU A 499 -20.18 4.12 -3.50
CA LEU A 499 -19.97 2.74 -3.03
C LEU A 499 -21.14 2.24 -2.17
N ALA A 500 -21.71 3.08 -1.30
CA ALA A 500 -22.84 2.69 -0.47
C ALA A 500 -24.10 2.36 -1.30
N ILE A 501 -24.41 3.19 -2.30
CA ILE A 501 -25.64 3.10 -3.10
C ILE A 501 -25.52 2.04 -4.19
N TRP A 502 -24.42 2.04 -4.95
CA TRP A 502 -24.34 1.27 -6.19
C TRP A 502 -23.55 -0.03 -6.07
N LEU A 503 -22.65 -0.16 -5.08
CA LEU A 503 -21.91 -1.40 -4.89
C LEU A 503 -22.81 -2.45 -4.25
N ASP A 504 -22.97 -3.58 -4.93
CA ASP A 504 -23.76 -4.73 -4.46
C ASP A 504 -22.90 -6.00 -4.56
N LEU A 505 -22.51 -6.55 -3.40
CA LEU A 505 -21.66 -7.74 -3.35
C LEU A 505 -22.38 -9.00 -3.87
N GLY A 506 -23.71 -9.07 -3.76
CA GLY A 506 -24.49 -10.16 -4.35
C GLY A 506 -24.38 -10.15 -5.88
N LYS A 507 -24.62 -8.98 -6.49
CA LYS A 507 -24.44 -8.80 -7.94
C LYS A 507 -22.98 -9.00 -8.38
N SER A 508 -22.02 -8.62 -7.54
CA SER A 508 -20.61 -8.86 -7.82
C SER A 508 -20.32 -10.35 -7.97
N LYS A 509 -20.83 -11.19 -7.07
CA LYS A 509 -20.68 -12.65 -7.16
C LYS A 509 -21.34 -13.22 -8.41
N GLU A 510 -22.58 -12.80 -8.75
CA GLU A 510 -23.23 -13.20 -9.99
C GLU A 510 -22.46 -12.79 -11.25
N GLU A 511 -21.89 -11.57 -11.28
CA GLU A 511 -21.06 -11.11 -12.40
C GLU A 511 -19.77 -11.95 -12.53
N GLN A 512 -19.16 -12.32 -11.40
CA GLN A 512 -17.98 -13.18 -11.36
C GLN A 512 -18.29 -14.59 -11.85
N GLU A 513 -19.40 -15.19 -11.42
CA GLU A 513 -19.85 -16.52 -11.87
C GLU A 513 -20.12 -16.53 -13.37
N ARG A 514 -20.91 -15.58 -13.90
CA ARG A 514 -21.17 -15.45 -15.35
C ARG A 514 -19.88 -15.22 -16.16
N PHE A 515 -18.91 -14.50 -15.58
CA PHE A 515 -17.62 -14.28 -16.22
C PHE A 515 -16.84 -15.60 -16.35
N LEU A 516 -16.82 -16.43 -15.32
CA LEU A 516 -16.17 -17.73 -15.30
C LEU A 516 -16.88 -18.73 -16.23
N GLU A 517 -18.22 -18.77 -16.23
CA GLU A 517 -19.01 -19.61 -17.13
C GLU A 517 -18.77 -19.26 -18.60
N GLY A 518 -18.85 -17.97 -18.97
CA GLY A 518 -18.63 -17.53 -20.34
C GLY A 518 -17.20 -17.72 -20.84
N LYS A 519 -16.22 -17.87 -19.92
CA LYS A 519 -14.86 -18.26 -20.25
C LYS A 519 -14.81 -19.78 -20.54
N GLY A 520 -15.38 -20.61 -19.69
CA GLY A 520 -15.42 -22.06 -19.89
C GLY A 520 -16.15 -22.48 -21.17
N GLU A 521 -17.21 -21.77 -21.60
CA GLU A 521 -17.88 -22.03 -22.86
C GLU A 521 -17.01 -21.71 -24.10
N ARG A 522 -16.23 -20.63 -24.04
CA ARG A 522 -15.31 -20.25 -25.13
C ARG A 522 -14.17 -21.25 -25.27
N GLU A 523 -13.64 -21.73 -24.17
CA GLU A 523 -12.58 -22.73 -24.15
C GLU A 523 -13.06 -24.08 -24.70
N ARG A 524 -14.28 -24.52 -24.32
CA ARG A 524 -14.91 -25.72 -24.91
C ARG A 524 -15.17 -25.57 -26.41
N GLY A 525 -15.55 -24.37 -26.85
CA GLY A 525 -15.76 -24.07 -28.26
C GLY A 525 -14.47 -24.10 -29.06
N GLN A 526 -13.36 -23.58 -28.50
CA GLN A 526 -12.05 -23.63 -29.13
C GLN A 526 -11.51 -25.07 -29.25
N ARG A 527 -11.64 -25.89 -28.21
CA ARG A 527 -11.23 -27.31 -28.26
C ARG A 527 -11.99 -28.09 -29.33
N ARG A 528 -13.31 -27.92 -29.45
CA ARG A 528 -14.10 -28.57 -30.50
C ARG A 528 -13.62 -28.19 -31.90
N VAL A 529 -13.25 -26.91 -32.11
CA VAL A 529 -12.71 -26.47 -33.40
C VAL A 529 -11.31 -27.06 -33.68
N GLU A 530 -10.51 -27.27 -32.63
CA GLU A 530 -9.20 -27.92 -32.74
C GLU A 530 -9.32 -29.44 -32.94
N GLU A 531 -10.28 -30.08 -32.29
CA GLU A 531 -10.58 -31.53 -32.47
C GLU A 531 -11.21 -31.82 -33.84
N ASP A 532 -12.09 -30.92 -34.34
CA ASP A 532 -12.72 -31.07 -35.66
C ASP A 532 -11.77 -30.69 -36.84
N GLY A 533 -10.63 -30.02 -36.54
CA GLY A 533 -9.62 -29.60 -37.51
C GLY A 533 -8.36 -30.45 -37.58
N ALA A 534 -8.24 -31.46 -36.70
CA ALA A 534 -7.14 -32.44 -36.68
C ALA A 534 -7.56 -33.78 -37.29
#